data_5f7153cdfaaac0e4ca407ea8839faf3d
#
_entry.id   5f7153cdfaaac0e4ca407ea8839faf3d
#
_cell.length_a   1.000
_cell.length_b   1.000
_cell.length_c   1.000
_cell.angle_alpha   90.00
_cell.angle_beta   90.00
_cell.angle_gamma   90.00
#
_symmetry.space_group_name_H-M   'P 1'
#
loop_
_entity.id
_entity.type
_entity.pdbx_description
1 polymer ?
#
loop_
_entity_poly.entity_id
_entity_poly.type
_entity_poly.pdbx_seq_one_letter_code
_entity_poly.pdbx_strand_id
1 'polypeptide(L)'
;NKIKDNIDIVVIHDAVRPLIQSANIFNVVNACKESDGAILAHPVSDTLKKVNENLVSFTIDRTHLWLAETPQAFNLKKLKSCYKKINKNDRNAFTDEASLMEHLGYKIQVLHNKTENIKITEKEDLGFVQNNLLGYNTRGIGIDFHSLIKGEGLIIGGHKVKCDFSSDAHSDGDVLTHAVTDALLGAL
;
A
#
# COMPACT_ATOMS: atom_id res chain seq x y z
N ASN A 1 4.43 -6.98 16.87
CA ASN A 1 3.29 -7.15 15.98
C ASN A 1 2.04 -6.52 16.64
N LYS A 2 1.62 -5.35 16.15
CA LYS A 2 0.56 -4.55 16.80
C LYS A 2 -0.87 -4.85 16.29
N ILE A 3 -1.00 -5.74 15.29
CA ILE A 3 -2.33 -6.10 14.74
C ILE A 3 -3.05 -7.01 15.72
N LYS A 4 -4.27 -6.65 16.11
CA LYS A 4 -5.10 -7.41 17.05
C LYS A 4 -5.42 -8.80 16.50
N ASP A 5 -5.56 -9.78 17.38
CA ASP A 5 -5.78 -11.19 16.98
C ASP A 5 -7.19 -11.49 16.43
N ASN A 6 -8.14 -10.57 16.61
CA ASN A 6 -9.51 -10.67 16.09
C ASN A 6 -9.67 -10.13 14.65
N ILE A 7 -8.57 -9.84 13.95
CA ILE A 7 -8.58 -9.39 12.55
C ILE A 7 -8.37 -10.61 11.66
N ASP A 8 -9.25 -10.82 10.70
CA ASP A 8 -9.19 -11.94 9.75
C ASP A 8 -8.49 -11.53 8.44
N ILE A 9 -8.74 -10.31 7.97
CA ILE A 9 -8.20 -9.79 6.70
C ILE A 9 -7.39 -8.53 6.98
N VAL A 10 -6.24 -8.42 6.33
CA VAL A 10 -5.44 -7.19 6.25
C VAL A 10 -5.47 -6.67 4.82
N VAL A 11 -5.60 -5.37 4.69
CA VAL A 11 -5.47 -4.66 3.40
C VAL A 11 -4.21 -3.83 3.43
N ILE A 12 -3.41 -3.94 2.37
CA ILE A 12 -2.16 -3.20 2.17
C ILE A 12 -2.35 -2.29 0.97
N HIS A 13 -2.04 -1.03 1.16
CA HIS A 13 -2.19 -0.03 0.10
C HIS A 13 -1.01 0.93 0.05
N ASP A 14 -0.56 1.24 -1.17
CA ASP A 14 0.46 2.24 -1.44
C ASP A 14 -0.09 3.64 -1.16
N ALA A 15 0.47 4.35 -0.18
CA ALA A 15 0.08 5.73 0.12
C ALA A 15 0.22 6.70 -1.08
N VAL A 16 1.03 6.32 -2.07
CA VAL A 16 1.25 7.06 -3.31
C VAL A 16 0.25 6.70 -4.43
N ARG A 17 -0.87 6.04 -4.13
CA ARG A 17 -2.00 5.78 -5.05
C ARG A 17 -3.28 6.44 -4.54
N PRO A 18 -3.36 7.76 -4.57
CA PRO A 18 -4.46 8.49 -3.91
C PRO A 18 -5.79 8.45 -4.65
N LEU A 19 -5.86 7.89 -5.87
CA LEU A 19 -7.09 7.83 -6.67
C LEU A 19 -7.90 6.54 -6.45
N ILE A 20 -7.54 5.74 -5.45
CA ILE A 20 -8.27 4.50 -5.16
C ILE A 20 -9.72 4.78 -4.79
N GLN A 21 -10.63 4.01 -5.37
CA GLN A 21 -12.05 4.09 -5.05
C GLN A 21 -12.43 3.13 -3.94
N SER A 22 -13.32 3.55 -3.04
CA SER A 22 -13.82 2.72 -1.94
C SER A 22 -14.39 1.38 -2.43
N ALA A 23 -15.07 1.37 -3.59
CA ALA A 23 -15.59 0.15 -4.20
C ALA A 23 -14.49 -0.89 -4.46
N ASN A 24 -13.30 -0.46 -4.90
CA ASN A 24 -12.18 -1.35 -5.15
C ASN A 24 -11.65 -1.98 -3.85
N ILE A 25 -11.63 -1.22 -2.76
CA ILE A 25 -11.26 -1.73 -1.43
C ILE A 25 -12.25 -2.81 -1.00
N PHE A 26 -13.56 -2.55 -1.11
CA PHE A 26 -14.59 -3.54 -0.79
C PHE A 26 -14.48 -4.80 -1.65
N ASN A 27 -14.20 -4.65 -2.95
CA ASN A 27 -14.08 -5.77 -3.87
C ASN A 27 -12.92 -6.69 -3.51
N VAL A 28 -11.72 -6.16 -3.21
CA VAL A 28 -10.57 -7.00 -2.83
C VAL A 28 -10.79 -7.68 -1.47
N VAL A 29 -11.44 -7.00 -0.52
CA VAL A 29 -11.80 -7.61 0.78
C VAL A 29 -12.78 -8.76 0.60
N ASN A 30 -13.81 -8.59 -0.24
CA ASN A 30 -14.79 -9.64 -0.49
C ASN A 30 -14.16 -10.84 -1.23
N ALA A 31 -13.33 -10.58 -2.25
CA ALA A 31 -12.62 -11.64 -2.96
C ALA A 31 -11.66 -12.41 -2.04
N CYS A 32 -11.02 -11.73 -1.08
CA CYS A 32 -10.15 -12.36 -0.11
C CYS A 32 -10.89 -13.28 0.88
N LYS A 33 -12.21 -13.16 1.03
CA LYS A 33 -13.01 -14.13 1.82
C LYS A 33 -13.08 -15.51 1.19
N GLU A 34 -13.02 -15.56 -0.15
CA GLU A 34 -13.14 -16.78 -0.94
C GLU A 34 -11.77 -17.32 -1.41
N SER A 35 -10.66 -16.62 -1.07
CA SER A 35 -9.29 -16.95 -1.49
C SER A 35 -8.30 -16.75 -0.34
N ASP A 36 -7.01 -16.99 -0.59
CA ASP A 36 -5.96 -16.71 0.40
C ASP A 36 -5.57 -15.24 0.44
N GLY A 37 -5.76 -14.56 -0.69
CA GLY A 37 -5.57 -13.14 -0.89
C GLY A 37 -6.18 -12.69 -2.21
N ALA A 38 -6.32 -11.39 -2.38
CA ALA A 38 -6.82 -10.76 -3.60
C ALA A 38 -6.10 -9.45 -3.87
N ILE A 39 -5.81 -9.18 -5.13
CA ILE A 39 -5.13 -7.96 -5.58
C ILE A 39 -5.92 -7.28 -6.69
N LEU A 40 -5.75 -5.97 -6.80
CA LEU A 40 -6.13 -5.25 -8.01
C LEU A 40 -5.02 -5.39 -9.06
N ALA A 41 -5.40 -5.46 -10.31
CA ALA A 41 -4.48 -5.40 -11.42
C ALA A 41 -5.20 -4.98 -12.70
N HIS A 42 -4.46 -4.56 -13.72
CA HIS A 42 -4.98 -4.38 -15.07
C HIS A 42 -4.08 -5.07 -16.10
N PRO A 43 -4.65 -5.53 -17.23
CA PRO A 43 -3.86 -6.20 -18.27
C PRO A 43 -2.87 -5.22 -18.90
N VAL A 44 -1.71 -5.72 -19.29
CA VAL A 44 -0.72 -4.95 -20.04
C VAL A 44 -1.28 -4.58 -21.40
N SER A 45 -1.39 -3.28 -21.69
CA SER A 45 -1.89 -2.76 -22.98
C SER A 45 -0.76 -2.49 -23.98
N ASP A 46 0.42 -2.13 -23.52
CA ASP A 46 1.55 -1.78 -24.37
C ASP A 46 2.41 -2.98 -24.76
N THR A 47 3.17 -2.82 -25.84
CA THR A 47 4.12 -3.84 -26.27
C THR A 47 5.32 -3.88 -25.32
N LEU A 48 5.54 -5.00 -24.66
CA LEU A 48 6.66 -5.20 -23.76
C LEU A 48 7.93 -5.60 -24.52
N LYS A 49 9.03 -4.91 -24.24
CA LYS A 49 10.36 -5.21 -24.79
C LYS A 49 11.32 -5.61 -23.68
N LYS A 50 12.02 -6.72 -23.86
CA LYS A 50 13.20 -7.01 -23.07
C LYS A 50 14.36 -6.20 -23.64
N VAL A 51 14.99 -5.39 -22.78
CA VAL A 51 16.11 -4.51 -23.18
C VAL A 51 17.37 -4.91 -22.42
N ASN A 52 18.49 -4.90 -23.09
CA ASN A 52 19.82 -5.03 -22.51
C ASN A 52 20.72 -3.94 -23.11
N GLU A 53 21.44 -3.19 -22.27
CA GLU A 53 22.36 -2.12 -22.68
C GLU A 53 21.77 -1.15 -23.75
N ASN A 54 20.51 -0.72 -23.54
CA ASN A 54 19.73 0.15 -24.44
C ASN A 54 19.34 -0.47 -25.81
N LEU A 55 19.61 -1.76 -26.02
CA LEU A 55 19.20 -2.49 -27.22
C LEU A 55 18.03 -3.44 -26.91
N VAL A 56 17.05 -3.47 -27.81
CA VAL A 56 15.94 -4.41 -27.71
C VAL A 56 16.44 -5.83 -27.99
N SER A 57 16.34 -6.72 -27.00
CA SER A 57 16.67 -8.14 -27.15
C SER A 57 15.53 -8.91 -27.82
N PHE A 58 14.30 -8.75 -27.31
CA PHE A 58 13.12 -9.39 -27.89
C PHE A 58 11.83 -8.76 -27.37
N THR A 59 10.72 -9.10 -28.02
CA THR A 59 9.36 -8.73 -27.58
C THR A 59 8.82 -9.82 -26.68
N ILE A 60 8.29 -9.42 -25.51
CA ILE A 60 7.63 -10.34 -24.59
C ILE A 60 6.16 -10.46 -25.01
N ASP A 61 5.65 -11.68 -25.09
CA ASP A 61 4.21 -11.91 -25.26
C ASP A 61 3.48 -11.40 -24.01
N ARG A 62 2.58 -10.44 -24.21
CA ARG A 62 1.80 -9.83 -23.12
C ARG A 62 0.51 -10.57 -22.79
N THR A 63 0.21 -11.65 -23.51
CA THR A 63 -0.97 -12.50 -23.23
C THR A 63 -0.90 -12.99 -21.79
N HIS A 64 -1.96 -12.72 -21.02
CA HIS A 64 -2.03 -13.04 -19.59
C HIS A 64 -1.03 -12.30 -18.66
N LEU A 65 -0.35 -11.26 -19.14
CA LEU A 65 0.44 -10.39 -18.27
C LEU A 65 -0.41 -9.24 -17.74
N TRP A 66 -0.31 -9.02 -16.44
CA TRP A 66 -1.05 -8.01 -15.72
C TRP A 66 -0.10 -7.17 -14.88
N LEU A 67 -0.41 -5.89 -14.74
CA LEU A 67 0.28 -4.96 -13.85
C LEU A 67 -0.45 -4.99 -12.51
N ALA A 68 0.23 -5.51 -11.48
CA ALA A 68 -0.30 -5.56 -10.12
C ALA A 68 -0.37 -4.17 -9.51
N GLU A 69 -1.45 -3.92 -8.80
CA GLU A 69 -1.71 -2.68 -8.08
C GLU A 69 -2.02 -2.96 -6.61
N THR A 70 -2.18 -1.91 -5.85
CA THR A 70 -2.80 -1.95 -4.54
C THR A 70 -4.13 -1.18 -4.58
N PRO A 71 -5.12 -1.49 -3.68
CA PRO A 71 -5.02 -2.34 -2.49
C PRO A 71 -4.88 -3.82 -2.80
N GLN A 72 -4.20 -4.51 -1.89
CA GLN A 72 -4.09 -5.96 -1.85
C GLN A 72 -4.63 -6.44 -0.50
N ALA A 73 -5.54 -7.40 -0.51
CA ALA A 73 -6.14 -7.97 0.69
C ALA A 73 -5.66 -9.40 0.93
N PHE A 74 -5.35 -9.75 2.17
CA PHE A 74 -4.81 -11.06 2.52
C PHE A 74 -5.43 -11.60 3.80
N ASN A 75 -5.61 -12.92 3.86
CA ASN A 75 -5.89 -13.59 5.13
C ASN A 75 -4.71 -13.37 6.09
N LEU A 76 -4.96 -12.68 7.19
CA LEU A 76 -3.90 -12.24 8.11
C LEU A 76 -3.12 -13.41 8.71
N LYS A 77 -3.81 -14.52 9.07
CA LYS A 77 -3.14 -15.69 9.66
C LYS A 77 -2.19 -16.34 8.66
N LYS A 78 -2.61 -16.46 7.39
CA LYS A 78 -1.81 -17.03 6.30
C LYS A 78 -0.61 -16.12 5.99
N LEU A 79 -0.81 -14.82 5.85
CA LEU A 79 0.26 -13.85 5.63
C LEU A 79 1.28 -13.86 6.79
N LYS A 80 0.83 -13.85 8.05
CA LYS A 80 1.73 -13.99 9.21
C LYS A 80 2.54 -15.30 9.16
N SER A 81 1.93 -16.39 8.68
CA SER A 81 2.62 -17.69 8.51
C SER A 81 3.71 -17.59 7.43
N CYS A 82 3.44 -16.91 6.31
CA CYS A 82 4.43 -16.67 5.26
C CYS A 82 5.67 -15.97 5.80
N TYR A 83 5.47 -14.87 6.52
CA TYR A 83 6.57 -14.10 7.12
C TYR A 83 7.39 -14.90 8.16
N LYS A 84 6.79 -15.91 8.80
CA LYS A 84 7.54 -16.82 9.72
C LYS A 84 8.37 -17.85 8.98
N LYS A 85 7.95 -18.28 7.79
CA LYS A 85 8.63 -19.32 7.00
C LYS A 85 9.81 -18.78 6.19
N ILE A 86 9.79 -17.49 5.84
CA ILE A 86 10.85 -16.86 5.05
C ILE A 86 11.92 -16.26 5.97
N ASN A 87 13.18 -16.54 5.66
CA ASN A 87 14.29 -15.90 6.36
C ASN A 87 14.27 -14.38 6.13
N LYS A 88 14.74 -13.62 7.13
CA LYS A 88 14.75 -12.16 7.03
C LYS A 88 15.54 -11.65 5.82
N ASN A 89 16.62 -12.33 5.46
CA ASN A 89 17.50 -11.95 4.34
C ASN A 89 16.83 -12.17 2.97
N ASP A 90 15.90 -13.12 2.88
CA ASP A 90 15.23 -13.47 1.61
C ASP A 90 14.00 -12.63 1.34
N ARG A 91 13.56 -11.79 2.30
CA ARG A 91 12.35 -10.96 2.17
C ARG A 91 12.46 -9.93 1.05
N ASN A 92 13.66 -9.41 0.80
CA ASN A 92 13.93 -8.44 -0.26
C ASN A 92 13.84 -9.03 -1.67
N ALA A 93 13.71 -10.35 -1.80
CA ALA A 93 13.49 -11.01 -3.09
C ALA A 93 12.04 -10.87 -3.59
N PHE A 94 11.10 -10.48 -2.70
CA PHE A 94 9.69 -10.32 -3.03
C PHE A 94 9.36 -8.84 -3.23
N THR A 95 8.65 -8.55 -4.32
CA THR A 95 8.27 -7.18 -4.69
C THR A 95 7.04 -6.69 -3.91
N ASP A 96 6.17 -7.62 -3.48
CA ASP A 96 4.96 -7.36 -2.71
C ASP A 96 4.57 -8.60 -1.88
N GLU A 97 3.53 -8.48 -1.06
CA GLU A 97 3.02 -9.57 -0.24
C GLU A 97 2.35 -10.67 -1.08
N ALA A 98 1.80 -10.33 -2.23
CA ALA A 98 1.22 -11.31 -3.14
C ALA A 98 2.30 -12.28 -3.63
N SER A 99 3.44 -11.77 -4.13
CA SER A 99 4.56 -12.60 -4.61
C SER A 99 5.13 -13.50 -3.51
N LEU A 100 5.18 -13.02 -2.26
CA LEU A 100 5.57 -13.83 -1.10
C LEU A 100 4.60 -14.99 -0.86
N MET A 101 3.30 -14.72 -0.90
CA MET A 101 2.28 -15.74 -0.67
C MET A 101 2.21 -16.76 -1.82
N GLU A 102 2.33 -16.31 -3.08
CA GLU A 102 2.41 -17.15 -4.29
C GLU A 102 3.61 -18.11 -4.22
N HIS A 103 4.77 -17.61 -3.83
CA HIS A 103 5.98 -18.43 -3.63
C HIS A 103 5.75 -19.58 -2.64
N LEU A 104 4.89 -19.39 -1.65
CA LEU A 104 4.53 -20.41 -0.67
C LEU A 104 3.28 -21.22 -1.03
N GLY A 105 2.79 -21.09 -2.27
CA GLY A 105 1.71 -21.89 -2.85
C GLY A 105 0.30 -21.44 -2.48
N TYR A 106 0.13 -20.23 -1.95
CA TYR A 106 -1.19 -19.66 -1.70
C TYR A 106 -1.84 -19.12 -2.97
N LYS A 107 -3.16 -19.17 -3.03
CA LYS A 107 -3.96 -18.71 -4.19
C LYS A 107 -4.33 -17.26 -4.02
N ILE A 108 -3.83 -16.41 -4.92
CA ILE A 108 -4.13 -14.99 -4.96
C ILE A 108 -5.07 -14.71 -6.12
N GLN A 109 -6.24 -14.17 -5.81
CA GLN A 109 -7.23 -13.78 -6.82
C GLN A 109 -6.87 -12.41 -7.41
N VAL A 110 -6.97 -12.28 -8.72
CA VAL A 110 -6.78 -11.01 -9.44
C VAL A 110 -8.14 -10.40 -9.76
N LEU A 111 -8.33 -9.14 -9.40
CA LEU A 111 -9.50 -8.34 -9.77
C LEU A 111 -9.08 -7.28 -10.78
N HIS A 112 -9.82 -7.22 -11.88
CA HIS A 112 -9.57 -6.22 -12.93
C HIS A 112 -9.96 -4.83 -12.43
N ASN A 113 -8.96 -3.97 -12.25
CA ASN A 113 -9.19 -2.54 -12.02
C ASN A 113 -9.49 -1.85 -13.36
N LYS A 114 -10.64 -1.18 -13.41
CA LYS A 114 -11.09 -0.39 -14.58
C LYS A 114 -11.05 1.11 -14.32
N THR A 115 -10.54 1.51 -13.17
CA THR A 115 -10.49 2.92 -12.73
C THR A 115 -9.06 3.40 -12.66
N GLU A 116 -8.87 4.70 -12.73
CA GLU A 116 -7.57 5.31 -12.51
C GLU A 116 -7.08 5.02 -11.10
N ASN A 117 -5.86 4.49 -11.00
CA ASN A 117 -5.22 4.16 -9.73
C ASN A 117 -3.70 4.30 -9.85
N ILE A 118 -3.28 5.40 -10.48
CA ILE A 118 -1.88 5.67 -10.76
C ILE A 118 -1.05 5.67 -9.47
N LYS A 119 0.16 5.10 -9.55
CA LYS A 119 1.19 5.23 -8.52
C LYS A 119 2.02 6.47 -8.83
N ILE A 120 2.06 7.43 -7.92
CA ILE A 120 2.92 8.61 -8.04
C ILE A 120 4.36 8.15 -7.86
N THR A 121 5.12 8.13 -8.94
CA THR A 121 6.54 7.78 -8.98
C THR A 121 7.40 8.93 -9.46
N GLU A 122 6.85 9.77 -10.33
CA GLU A 122 7.52 10.92 -10.91
C GLU A 122 6.77 12.21 -10.56
N LYS A 123 7.45 13.35 -10.70
CA LYS A 123 6.88 14.65 -10.38
C LYS A 123 5.68 15.01 -11.28
N GLU A 124 5.71 14.55 -12.50
CA GLU A 124 4.67 14.75 -13.52
C GLU A 124 3.35 14.07 -13.12
N ASP A 125 3.41 12.92 -12.41
CA ASP A 125 2.24 12.19 -11.92
C ASP A 125 1.41 13.04 -10.96
N LEU A 126 2.05 13.95 -10.21
CA LEU A 126 1.36 14.85 -9.29
C LEU A 126 0.36 15.75 -10.00
N GLY A 127 0.73 16.27 -11.19
CA GLY A 127 -0.18 17.12 -11.99
C GLY A 127 -1.43 16.35 -12.43
N PHE A 128 -1.26 15.11 -12.88
CA PHE A 128 -2.37 14.24 -13.25
C PHE A 128 -3.29 13.96 -12.05
N VAL A 129 -2.71 13.60 -10.91
CA VAL A 129 -3.48 13.32 -9.69
C VAL A 129 -4.21 14.55 -9.19
N GLN A 130 -3.55 15.71 -9.16
CA GLN A 130 -4.18 16.97 -8.75
C GLN A 130 -5.38 17.31 -9.62
N ASN A 131 -5.27 17.18 -10.95
CA ASN A 131 -6.37 17.44 -11.88
C ASN A 131 -7.55 16.49 -11.66
N ASN A 132 -7.30 15.24 -11.32
CA ASN A 132 -8.34 14.27 -11.02
C ASN A 132 -9.00 14.50 -9.65
N LEU A 133 -8.22 14.93 -8.64
CA LEU A 133 -8.73 15.25 -7.30
C LEU A 133 -9.46 16.57 -7.23
N LEU A 134 -9.06 17.58 -8.03
CA LEU A 134 -9.71 18.90 -8.06
C LEU A 134 -11.17 18.84 -8.54
N GLY A 135 -11.59 17.76 -9.22
CA GLY A 135 -12.99 17.48 -9.52
C GLY A 135 -13.83 17.09 -8.29
N TYR A 136 -13.19 16.65 -7.22
CA TYR A 136 -13.78 16.33 -5.93
C TYR A 136 -13.29 17.38 -4.92
N ASN A 137 -14.08 18.40 -4.62
CA ASN A 137 -13.82 19.35 -3.53
C ASN A 137 -14.00 18.63 -2.17
N THR A 138 -13.26 17.56 -1.94
CA THR A 138 -13.28 16.86 -0.66
C THR A 138 -12.34 17.58 0.30
N ARG A 139 -12.79 17.80 1.53
CA ARG A 139 -12.00 18.40 2.59
C ARG A 139 -12.05 17.47 3.78
N GLY A 140 -10.89 17.11 4.30
CA GLY A 140 -10.76 16.37 5.53
C GLY A 140 -10.04 17.19 6.59
N ILE A 141 -10.42 17.01 7.84
CA ILE A 141 -9.73 17.57 9.00
C ILE A 141 -9.27 16.39 9.84
N GLY A 142 -7.98 16.35 10.14
CA GLY A 142 -7.41 15.38 11.06
C GLY A 142 -6.84 16.09 12.27
N ILE A 143 -7.09 15.54 13.45
CA ILE A 143 -6.58 16.05 14.72
C ILE A 143 -6.09 14.86 15.53
N ASP A 144 -4.84 14.93 15.99
CA ASP A 144 -4.27 13.91 16.85
C ASP A 144 -3.58 14.58 18.07
N PHE A 145 -3.63 13.90 19.21
CA PHE A 145 -3.07 14.38 20.46
C PHE A 145 -2.23 13.30 21.12
N HIS A 146 -1.00 13.63 21.44
CA HIS A 146 -0.14 12.78 22.24
C HIS A 146 0.26 13.48 23.54
N SER A 147 0.20 12.74 24.65
CA SER A 147 0.76 13.21 25.91
C SER A 147 2.27 13.33 25.80
N LEU A 148 2.84 14.34 26.46
CA LEU A 148 4.28 14.54 26.52
C LEU A 148 4.83 14.00 27.84
N ILE A 149 5.93 13.27 27.75
CA ILE A 149 6.74 12.84 28.88
C ILE A 149 8.15 13.42 28.74
N LYS A 150 8.94 13.41 29.82
CA LYS A 150 10.37 13.77 29.73
C LYS A 150 11.10 12.79 28.79
N GLY A 151 11.89 13.33 27.86
CA GLY A 151 12.57 12.52 26.85
C GLY A 151 13.61 13.32 26.08
N GLU A 152 14.05 12.77 24.94
CA GLU A 152 15.17 13.31 24.18
C GLU A 152 14.78 13.76 22.76
N GLY A 153 13.49 13.97 22.51
CA GLY A 153 12.97 14.47 21.23
C GLY A 153 11.63 13.91 20.83
N LEU A 154 11.00 14.60 19.90
CA LEU A 154 9.72 14.28 19.29
C LEU A 154 9.93 13.84 17.84
N ILE A 155 9.10 12.94 17.36
CA ILE A 155 9.00 12.62 15.93
C ILE A 155 7.84 13.44 15.36
N ILE A 156 8.12 14.26 14.36
CA ILE A 156 7.13 15.11 13.68
C ILE A 156 7.34 14.98 12.17
N GLY A 157 6.40 14.37 11.46
CA GLY A 157 6.49 14.12 10.02
C GLY A 157 7.70 13.27 9.63
N GLY A 158 8.02 12.26 10.45
CA GLY A 158 9.18 11.39 10.25
C GLY A 158 10.54 11.98 10.68
N HIS A 159 10.59 13.25 11.12
CA HIS A 159 11.81 13.90 11.55
C HIS A 159 11.92 13.99 13.07
N LYS A 160 13.11 13.65 13.60
CA LYS A 160 13.38 13.79 15.03
C LYS A 160 13.75 15.23 15.37
N VAL A 161 12.89 15.90 16.15
CA VAL A 161 13.12 17.23 16.72
C VAL A 161 13.70 17.07 18.12
N LYS A 162 14.92 17.55 18.34
CA LYS A 162 15.58 17.50 19.66
C LYS A 162 14.90 18.46 20.64
N CYS A 163 14.41 17.93 21.75
CA CYS A 163 13.85 18.68 22.86
C CYS A 163 13.82 17.79 24.11
N ASP A 164 13.48 18.36 25.27
CA ASP A 164 13.43 17.65 26.56
C ASP A 164 12.15 16.82 26.75
N PHE A 165 11.41 16.56 25.69
CA PHE A 165 10.15 15.82 25.68
C PHE A 165 10.17 14.68 24.67
N SER A 166 9.39 13.64 24.95
CA SER A 166 9.04 12.56 24.03
C SER A 166 7.54 12.32 24.07
N SER A 167 6.97 11.75 23.02
CA SER A 167 5.56 11.40 22.97
C SER A 167 5.31 10.12 23.77
N ASP A 168 4.31 10.13 24.66
CA ASP A 168 3.78 8.92 25.31
C ASP A 168 2.76 8.27 24.37
N ALA A 169 3.26 7.46 23.44
CA ALA A 169 2.45 6.86 22.40
C ALA A 169 2.73 5.36 22.25
N HIS A 170 1.70 4.63 21.85
CA HIS A 170 1.79 3.18 21.55
C HIS A 170 2.27 2.87 20.12
N SER A 171 2.58 3.91 19.31
CA SER A 171 3.08 3.82 17.94
C SER A 171 4.47 4.48 17.83
N ASP A 172 4.78 5.07 16.68
CA ASP A 172 6.00 5.87 16.47
C ASP A 172 5.96 7.24 17.16
N GLY A 173 4.79 7.66 17.65
CA GLY A 173 4.58 8.94 18.34
C GLY A 173 4.54 10.14 17.42
N ASP A 174 4.42 9.94 16.11
CA ASP A 174 4.35 11.01 15.12
C ASP A 174 2.92 11.56 14.98
N VAL A 175 2.61 12.55 15.81
CA VAL A 175 1.29 13.21 15.87
C VAL A 175 0.92 13.87 14.54
N LEU A 176 1.89 14.41 13.78
CA LEU A 176 1.63 15.03 12.49
C LEU A 176 1.22 14.00 11.44
N THR A 177 1.93 12.89 11.35
CA THR A 177 1.61 11.81 10.41
C THR A 177 0.24 11.20 10.70
N HIS A 178 -0.13 11.04 11.96
CA HIS A 178 -1.45 10.55 12.36
C HIS A 178 -2.55 11.55 11.97
N ALA A 179 -2.40 12.84 12.30
CA ALA A 179 -3.37 13.87 11.94
C ALA A 179 -3.55 14.01 10.42
N VAL A 180 -2.47 13.94 9.64
CA VAL A 180 -2.55 13.95 8.16
C VAL A 180 -3.29 12.72 7.65
N THR A 181 -3.03 11.55 8.22
CA THR A 181 -3.73 10.31 7.84
C THR A 181 -5.23 10.41 8.09
N ASP A 182 -5.63 10.93 9.25
CA ASP A 182 -7.03 11.14 9.61
C ASP A 182 -7.70 12.16 8.69
N ALA A 183 -6.99 13.25 8.35
CA ALA A 183 -7.48 14.24 7.40
C ALA A 183 -7.72 13.63 6.00
N LEU A 184 -6.80 12.81 5.51
CA LEU A 184 -6.94 12.11 4.22
C LEU A 184 -8.11 11.13 4.24
N LEU A 185 -8.24 10.32 5.30
CA LEU A 185 -9.34 9.38 5.46
C LEU A 185 -10.71 10.10 5.58
N GLY A 186 -10.73 11.27 6.22
CA GLY A 186 -11.93 12.07 6.35
C GLY A 186 -12.31 12.84 5.07
N ALA A 187 -11.39 12.94 4.09
CA ALA A 187 -11.65 13.55 2.79
C ALA A 187 -12.11 12.54 1.72
N LEU A 188 -11.98 11.24 1.98
CA LEU A 188 -12.42 10.14 1.11
C LEU A 188 -13.89 9.80 1.32
#